data_849aecc8d7e0c313f17aaa34938bcbd3
#
_entry.id   849aecc8d7e0c313f17aaa34938bcbd3
#
_cell.length_a   1.000
_cell.length_b   1.000
_cell.length_c   1.000
_cell.angle_alpha   90.00
_cell.angle_beta   90.00
_cell.angle_gamma   90.00
#
_symmetry.space_group_name_H-M   'P 1'
#
loop_
_entity.id
_entity.type
_entity.pdbx_description
1 polymer ?
#
loop_
_entity_poly.entity_id
_entity_poly.type
_entity_poly.pdbx_seq_one_letter_code
_entity_poly.pdbx_strand_id
1 'polypeptide(L)'
;MSTTALLAAGAYGAGKAKEAKRATENTSGGKFTSLKEATLNKPLVWLTIIGLGGYALYKLGSALAKKLTLANADKDIREAQKTGEKASYSTATYSQLADKIYAAVMYTWGTDEQAIYDVFNLMKNNIDVALLIKAFGKRRVEFSTQDQELGAHLSNDLDSSEIAKINSILSSKGITYRF
;
A
#
# COMPACT_ATOMS: atom_id res chain seq x y z
N MET A 1 17.36 -5.44 -58.16
CA MET A 1 16.49 -5.05 -57.03
C MET A 1 17.22 -3.97 -56.25
N SER A 2 16.63 -2.77 -56.21
CA SER A 2 17.30 -1.48 -55.90
C SER A 2 17.73 -1.34 -54.46
N THR A 3 19.01 -1.06 -54.26
CA THR A 3 19.66 -0.70 -52.99
C THR A 3 19.31 0.71 -52.48
N THR A 4 18.44 1.44 -53.15
CA THR A 4 18.06 2.81 -52.81
C THR A 4 16.95 2.93 -51.75
N ALA A 5 16.21 1.87 -51.44
CA ALA A 5 15.11 1.93 -50.45
C ALA A 5 15.56 1.87 -48.98
N LEU A 6 16.78 1.35 -48.72
CA LEU A 6 17.29 1.13 -47.36
C LEU A 6 17.89 2.40 -46.71
N LEU A 7 18.36 3.34 -47.55
CA LEU A 7 18.96 4.62 -47.07
C LEU A 7 17.93 5.68 -46.62
N ALA A 8 16.71 5.60 -47.10
CA ALA A 8 15.66 6.57 -46.74
C ALA A 8 15.08 6.34 -45.31
N ALA A 9 15.04 5.06 -44.88
CA ALA A 9 14.49 4.73 -43.57
C ALA A 9 15.42 5.12 -42.41
N GLY A 10 16.74 5.11 -42.64
CA GLY A 10 17.74 5.49 -41.61
C GLY A 10 17.77 7.00 -41.30
N ALA A 11 17.52 7.82 -42.31
CA ALA A 11 17.54 9.28 -42.13
C ALA A 11 16.30 9.82 -41.38
N TYR A 12 15.14 9.17 -41.53
CA TYR A 12 13.91 9.57 -40.86
C TYR A 12 13.90 9.25 -39.34
N GLY A 13 14.56 8.15 -38.93
CA GLY A 13 14.69 7.78 -37.53
C GLY A 13 15.65 8.67 -36.74
N ALA A 14 16.74 9.13 -37.38
CA ALA A 14 17.72 9.98 -36.71
C ALA A 14 17.21 11.41 -36.42
N GLY A 15 16.35 11.94 -37.29
CA GLY A 15 15.72 13.26 -37.12
C GLY A 15 14.80 13.31 -35.90
N LYS A 16 13.91 12.30 -35.73
CA LYS A 16 12.97 12.22 -34.61
C LYS A 16 13.65 11.98 -33.27
N ALA A 17 14.75 11.21 -33.25
CA ALA A 17 15.52 11.00 -32.03
C ALA A 17 16.24 12.27 -31.55
N LYS A 18 16.71 13.11 -32.50
CA LYS A 18 17.32 14.41 -32.14
C LYS A 18 16.29 15.45 -31.67
N GLU A 19 15.09 15.46 -32.23
CA GLU A 19 13.99 16.33 -31.76
C GLU A 19 13.49 15.91 -30.37
N ALA A 20 13.34 14.62 -30.12
CA ALA A 20 12.95 14.12 -28.80
C ALA A 20 14.00 14.45 -27.72
N LYS A 21 15.32 14.35 -28.04
CA LYS A 21 16.38 14.76 -27.12
C LYS A 21 16.39 16.27 -26.85
N ARG A 22 16.17 17.10 -27.88
CA ARG A 22 16.06 18.57 -27.70
C ARG A 22 14.84 18.98 -26.88
N ALA A 23 13.72 18.29 -27.03
CA ALA A 23 12.51 18.57 -26.24
C ALA A 23 12.69 18.21 -24.76
N THR A 24 13.41 17.12 -24.44
CA THR A 24 13.71 16.72 -23.05
C THR A 24 14.77 17.60 -22.38
N GLU A 25 15.80 18.03 -23.11
CA GLU A 25 16.81 18.93 -22.56
C GLU A 25 16.26 20.35 -22.29
N ASN A 26 15.38 20.86 -23.13
CA ASN A 26 14.80 22.20 -22.95
C ASN A 26 13.73 22.24 -21.84
N THR A 27 13.11 21.09 -21.49
CA THR A 27 12.09 21.03 -20.42
C THR A 27 12.73 20.79 -19.04
N SER A 28 13.90 20.16 -18.99
CA SER A 28 14.60 19.84 -17.73
C SER A 28 15.46 21.00 -17.20
N GLY A 29 16.14 21.75 -18.07
CA GLY A 29 17.09 22.79 -17.66
C GLY A 29 16.44 24.11 -17.21
N GLY A 30 15.38 24.55 -17.86
CA GLY A 30 14.81 25.87 -17.63
C GLY A 30 13.91 26.00 -16.40
N LYS A 31 13.28 24.93 -15.97
CA LYS A 31 12.36 24.95 -14.80
C LYS A 31 13.07 24.71 -13.46
N PHE A 32 14.19 23.99 -13.47
CA PHE A 32 14.94 23.69 -12.22
C PHE A 32 15.84 24.86 -11.78
N THR A 33 16.38 25.62 -12.72
CA THR A 33 17.19 26.81 -12.38
C THR A 33 16.33 27.96 -11.85
N SER A 34 15.11 28.12 -12.34
CA SER A 34 14.15 29.14 -11.86
C SER A 34 13.64 28.85 -10.43
N LEU A 35 13.57 27.59 -10.03
CA LEU A 35 13.16 27.21 -8.66
C LEU A 35 14.27 27.38 -7.62
N LYS A 36 15.56 27.40 -8.04
CA LYS A 36 16.70 27.60 -7.11
C LYS A 36 16.88 29.06 -6.68
N GLU A 37 16.48 30.03 -7.52
CA GLU A 37 16.64 31.44 -7.18
C GLU A 37 15.39 32.09 -6.57
N ALA A 38 14.23 31.49 -6.78
CA ALA A 38 12.96 32.09 -6.40
C ALA A 38 12.47 31.66 -5.04
N THR A 39 13.21 31.50 -3.99
CA THR A 39 12.45 31.45 -2.73
C THR A 39 12.72 30.35 -1.71
N LEU A 40 13.92 30.12 -1.35
CA LEU A 40 14.18 29.39 -0.10
C LEU A 40 13.74 30.16 1.16
N ASN A 41 13.34 31.42 1.05
CA ASN A 41 13.01 32.29 2.18
C ASN A 41 11.52 32.60 2.38
N LYS A 42 10.59 31.96 1.64
CA LYS A 42 9.15 32.17 1.85
C LYS A 42 8.50 30.94 2.44
N PRO A 43 7.88 31.03 3.64
CA PRO A 43 7.25 29.88 4.32
C PRO A 43 6.14 29.21 3.49
N LEU A 44 5.48 29.96 2.60
CA LEU A 44 4.45 29.44 1.70
C LEU A 44 4.96 28.45 0.65
N VAL A 45 6.24 28.56 0.22
CA VAL A 45 6.82 27.63 -0.77
C VAL A 45 7.17 26.29 -0.12
N TRP A 46 7.59 26.30 1.12
CA TRP A 46 7.79 25.06 1.88
C TRP A 46 6.49 24.30 2.11
N LEU A 47 5.39 25.00 2.37
CA LEU A 47 4.06 24.41 2.51
C LEU A 47 3.58 23.73 1.23
N THR A 48 3.85 24.32 0.06
CA THR A 48 3.47 23.71 -1.23
C THR A 48 4.37 22.52 -1.58
N ILE A 49 5.66 22.56 -1.27
CA ILE A 49 6.58 21.43 -1.52
C ILE A 49 6.25 20.26 -0.58
N ILE A 50 5.96 20.51 0.69
CA ILE A 50 5.54 19.49 1.65
C ILE A 50 4.16 18.94 1.28
N GLY A 51 3.22 19.80 0.89
CA GLY A 51 1.88 19.40 0.48
C GLY A 51 1.87 18.54 -0.79
N LEU A 52 2.60 18.94 -1.82
CA LEU A 52 2.70 18.19 -3.07
C LEU A 52 3.53 16.90 -2.91
N GLY A 53 4.62 16.94 -2.16
CA GLY A 53 5.43 15.77 -1.82
C GLY A 53 4.65 14.78 -0.95
N GLY A 54 3.95 15.27 0.06
CA GLY A 54 3.09 14.45 0.92
C GLY A 54 1.94 13.81 0.16
N TYR A 55 1.29 14.56 -0.75
CA TYR A 55 0.22 14.03 -1.60
C TYR A 55 0.73 12.99 -2.61
N ALA A 56 1.91 13.19 -3.20
CA ALA A 56 2.53 12.21 -4.10
C ALA A 56 2.90 10.92 -3.36
N LEU A 57 3.48 11.03 -2.17
CA LEU A 57 3.79 9.87 -1.31
C LEU A 57 2.51 9.16 -0.82
N TYR A 58 1.46 9.92 -0.48
CA TYR A 58 0.14 9.37 -0.15
C TYR A 58 -0.47 8.61 -1.33
N LYS A 59 -0.45 9.19 -2.54
CA LYS A 59 -0.94 8.53 -3.77
C LYS A 59 -0.13 7.28 -4.13
N LEU A 60 1.20 7.31 -3.99
CA LEU A 60 2.05 6.13 -4.18
C LEU A 60 1.77 5.06 -3.14
N GLY A 61 1.61 5.44 -1.87
CA GLY A 61 1.25 4.51 -0.79
C GLY A 61 -0.14 3.88 -1.00
N SER A 62 -1.13 4.67 -1.45
CA SER A 62 -2.48 4.16 -1.74
C SER A 62 -2.54 3.26 -2.98
N ALA A 63 -1.69 3.50 -3.99
CA ALA A 63 -1.62 2.67 -5.20
C ALA A 63 -1.03 1.27 -4.92
N LEU A 64 -0.23 1.13 -3.87
CA LEU A 64 0.34 -0.15 -3.41
C LEU A 64 -0.47 -0.79 -2.28
N ALA A 65 -1.52 -0.11 -1.81
CA ALA A 65 -2.35 -0.62 -0.72
C ALA A 65 -3.08 -1.91 -1.12
N LYS A 66 -2.98 -2.92 -0.26
CA LYS A 66 -3.66 -4.21 -0.42
C LYS A 66 -4.81 -4.29 0.58
N LYS A 67 -5.98 -4.73 0.12
CA LYS A 67 -7.12 -4.98 1.02
C LYS A 67 -6.87 -6.21 1.89
N LEU A 68 -7.40 -6.22 3.11
CA LEU A 68 -7.32 -7.35 4.05
C LEU A 68 -8.27 -8.49 3.63
N THR A 69 -7.97 -9.15 2.52
CA THR A 69 -8.75 -10.26 1.95
C THR A 69 -7.92 -11.54 1.88
N LEU A 70 -8.58 -12.69 1.91
CA LEU A 70 -7.94 -14.00 1.74
C LEU A 70 -7.19 -14.12 0.40
N ALA A 71 -7.73 -13.55 -0.67
CA ALA A 71 -7.09 -13.58 -1.98
C ALA A 71 -5.74 -12.87 -2.00
N ASN A 72 -5.63 -11.69 -1.36
CA ASN A 72 -4.38 -10.96 -1.22
C ASN A 72 -3.40 -11.69 -0.28
N ALA A 73 -3.90 -12.25 0.82
CA ALA A 73 -3.10 -13.02 1.76
C ALA A 73 -2.49 -14.26 1.09
N ASP A 74 -3.28 -15.03 0.33
CA ASP A 74 -2.79 -16.21 -0.40
C ASP A 74 -1.74 -15.87 -1.45
N LYS A 75 -1.87 -14.70 -2.11
CA LYS A 75 -0.87 -14.20 -3.04
C LYS A 75 0.45 -13.91 -2.34
N ASP A 76 0.42 -13.15 -1.24
CA ASP A 76 1.63 -12.76 -0.50
C ASP A 76 2.32 -13.96 0.13
N ILE A 77 1.56 -14.93 0.67
CA ILE A 77 2.12 -16.17 1.20
C ILE A 77 2.87 -16.96 0.10
N ARG A 78 2.30 -17.06 -1.11
CA ARG A 78 2.97 -17.72 -2.25
C ARG A 78 4.22 -16.95 -2.71
N GLU A 79 4.21 -15.63 -2.67
CA GLU A 79 5.37 -14.81 -3.00
C GLU A 79 6.47 -14.97 -1.93
N ALA A 80 6.13 -14.95 -0.66
CA ALA A 80 7.06 -15.19 0.43
C ALA A 80 7.76 -16.55 0.35
N GLN A 81 7.03 -17.60 -0.05
CA GLN A 81 7.63 -18.92 -0.28
C GLN A 81 8.69 -18.92 -1.37
N LYS A 82 8.54 -18.07 -2.41
CA LYS A 82 9.51 -17.94 -3.50
C LYS A 82 10.71 -17.07 -3.12
N THR A 83 10.49 -16.02 -2.34
CA THR A 83 11.53 -15.05 -1.95
C THR A 83 12.26 -15.44 -0.68
N GLY A 84 11.76 -16.43 0.07
CA GLY A 84 12.32 -16.85 1.35
C GLY A 84 11.99 -15.90 2.51
N GLU A 85 11.03 -14.99 2.32
CA GLU A 85 10.55 -14.11 3.41
C GLU A 85 9.88 -14.94 4.50
N LYS A 86 10.20 -14.65 5.77
CA LYS A 86 9.79 -15.48 6.90
C LYS A 86 8.72 -14.77 7.74
N ALA A 87 7.79 -15.60 8.24
CA ALA A 87 6.85 -15.20 9.28
C ALA A 87 7.58 -14.90 10.62
N SER A 88 7.06 -13.92 11.35
CA SER A 88 7.62 -13.55 12.67
C SER A 88 7.18 -14.47 13.79
N TYR A 89 6.08 -15.20 13.60
CA TYR A 89 5.45 -16.05 14.62
C TYR A 89 5.09 -17.43 14.08
N SER A 90 4.71 -18.34 14.99
CA SER A 90 4.21 -19.66 14.63
C SER A 90 2.76 -19.58 14.09
N THR A 91 2.34 -20.59 13.33
CA THR A 91 0.95 -20.72 12.86
C THR A 91 -0.05 -20.71 14.03
N ALA A 92 0.29 -21.37 15.13
CA ALA A 92 -0.56 -21.38 16.33
C ALA A 92 -0.74 -19.97 16.91
N THR A 93 0.31 -19.14 16.88
CA THR A 93 0.23 -17.75 17.34
C THR A 93 -0.74 -16.94 16.47
N TYR A 94 -0.65 -17.06 15.14
CA TYR A 94 -1.60 -16.36 14.25
C TYR A 94 -3.05 -16.81 14.48
N SER A 95 -3.29 -18.10 14.76
CA SER A 95 -4.63 -18.58 15.11
C SER A 95 -5.14 -17.93 16.40
N GLN A 96 -4.32 -17.88 17.45
CA GLN A 96 -4.67 -17.20 18.71
C GLN A 96 -4.94 -15.70 18.52
N LEU A 97 -4.14 -15.02 17.70
CA LEU A 97 -4.34 -13.61 17.39
C LEU A 97 -5.64 -13.37 16.58
N ALA A 98 -5.94 -14.26 15.64
CA ALA A 98 -7.19 -14.24 14.89
C ALA A 98 -8.41 -14.49 15.81
N ASP A 99 -8.30 -15.41 16.75
CA ASP A 99 -9.33 -15.67 17.76
C ASP A 99 -9.52 -14.47 18.70
N LYS A 100 -8.42 -13.78 19.08
CA LYS A 100 -8.48 -12.56 19.88
C LYS A 100 -9.24 -11.44 19.14
N ILE A 101 -8.98 -11.22 17.85
CA ILE A 101 -9.75 -10.25 17.05
C ILE A 101 -11.22 -10.67 16.98
N TYR A 102 -11.50 -11.93 16.69
CA TYR A 102 -12.87 -12.40 16.58
C TYR A 102 -13.64 -12.22 17.89
N ALA A 103 -13.04 -12.53 19.02
CA ALA A 103 -13.63 -12.30 20.34
C ALA A 103 -13.86 -10.80 20.61
N ALA A 104 -12.96 -9.93 20.15
CA ALA A 104 -13.06 -8.48 20.31
C ALA A 104 -14.24 -7.87 19.53
N VAL A 105 -14.51 -8.34 18.30
CA VAL A 105 -15.66 -7.88 17.49
C VAL A 105 -16.99 -8.53 17.91
N MET A 106 -16.94 -9.70 18.56
CA MET A 106 -18.13 -10.41 19.05
C MET A 106 -18.48 -10.06 20.52
N TYR A 107 -17.92 -8.97 21.05
CA TYR A 107 -18.11 -8.60 22.44
C TYR A 107 -19.51 -7.99 22.64
N THR A 108 -20.28 -8.53 23.57
CA THR A 108 -21.72 -8.23 23.77
C THR A 108 -22.05 -6.76 24.09
N TRP A 109 -21.05 -6.00 24.57
CA TRP A 109 -21.21 -4.61 24.98
C TRP A 109 -20.52 -3.59 24.06
N GLY A 110 -20.23 -3.99 22.82
CA GLY A 110 -19.52 -3.20 21.83
C GLY A 110 -18.30 -3.94 21.30
N THR A 111 -17.37 -3.22 20.65
CA THR A 111 -16.10 -3.76 20.15
C THR A 111 -14.98 -3.45 21.14
N ASP A 112 -14.07 -4.41 21.38
CA ASP A 112 -12.81 -4.15 22.11
C ASP A 112 -11.73 -3.69 21.10
N GLU A 113 -11.76 -2.42 20.73
CA GLU A 113 -10.84 -1.82 19.75
C GLU A 113 -9.38 -1.94 20.22
N GLN A 114 -9.12 -1.86 21.54
CA GLN A 114 -7.76 -1.95 22.05
C GLN A 114 -7.18 -3.34 21.81
N ALA A 115 -7.96 -4.40 22.01
CA ALA A 115 -7.54 -5.75 21.71
C ALA A 115 -7.19 -5.94 20.23
N ILE A 116 -7.92 -5.29 19.33
CA ILE A 116 -7.66 -5.29 17.88
C ILE A 116 -6.36 -4.55 17.58
N TYR A 117 -6.17 -3.32 18.13
CA TYR A 117 -4.94 -2.54 17.92
C TYR A 117 -3.70 -3.28 18.43
N ASP A 118 -3.79 -3.98 19.57
CA ASP A 118 -2.71 -4.77 20.12
C ASP A 118 -2.27 -5.87 19.14
N VAL A 119 -3.22 -6.55 18.50
CA VAL A 119 -2.90 -7.56 17.48
C VAL A 119 -2.18 -6.95 16.30
N PHE A 120 -2.67 -5.83 15.74
CA PHE A 120 -1.99 -5.16 14.61
C PHE A 120 -0.64 -4.57 15.01
N ASN A 121 -0.47 -4.17 16.27
CA ASN A 121 0.83 -3.75 16.81
C ASN A 121 1.87 -4.89 16.88
N LEU A 122 1.47 -6.14 16.92
CA LEU A 122 2.39 -7.29 16.86
C LEU A 122 2.87 -7.58 15.44
N MET A 123 2.13 -7.20 14.40
CA MET A 123 2.52 -7.46 13.01
C MET A 123 3.79 -6.68 12.65
N LYS A 124 4.78 -7.34 12.04
CA LYS A 124 6.09 -6.74 11.71
C LYS A 124 6.29 -6.53 10.21
N ASN A 125 5.60 -7.31 9.36
CA ASN A 125 5.73 -7.28 7.91
C ASN A 125 4.43 -7.72 7.22
N ASN A 126 4.40 -7.70 5.89
CA ASN A 126 3.23 -8.09 5.11
C ASN A 126 2.86 -9.57 5.29
N ILE A 127 3.84 -10.45 5.50
CA ILE A 127 3.60 -11.88 5.68
C ILE A 127 2.88 -12.16 6.99
N ASP A 128 3.21 -11.42 8.06
CA ASP A 128 2.50 -11.54 9.33
C ASP A 128 1.01 -11.21 9.18
N VAL A 129 0.69 -10.13 8.45
CA VAL A 129 -0.70 -9.74 8.18
C VAL A 129 -1.38 -10.75 7.28
N ALA A 130 -0.70 -11.26 6.24
CA ALA A 130 -1.24 -12.29 5.37
C ALA A 130 -1.57 -13.59 6.14
N LEU A 131 -0.70 -14.02 7.04
CA LEU A 131 -0.92 -15.20 7.87
C LEU A 131 -2.02 -14.98 8.92
N LEU A 132 -2.14 -13.78 9.47
CA LEU A 132 -3.25 -13.39 10.35
C LEU A 132 -4.59 -13.47 9.60
N ILE A 133 -4.68 -12.90 8.39
CA ILE A 133 -5.87 -12.97 7.53
C ILE A 133 -6.21 -14.43 7.21
N LYS A 134 -5.20 -15.24 6.88
CA LYS A 134 -5.38 -16.66 6.58
C LYS A 134 -5.87 -17.43 7.80
N ALA A 135 -5.33 -17.17 8.98
CA ALA A 135 -5.74 -17.79 10.23
C ALA A 135 -7.15 -17.36 10.66
N PHE A 136 -7.53 -16.11 10.40
CA PHE A 136 -8.89 -15.64 10.62
C PHE A 136 -9.88 -16.36 9.70
N GLY A 137 -9.53 -16.52 8.43
CA GLY A 137 -10.36 -17.18 7.43
C GLY A 137 -11.68 -16.42 7.20
N LYS A 138 -12.78 -17.19 7.17
CA LYS A 138 -14.16 -16.68 7.17
C LYS A 138 -14.85 -17.08 8.46
N ARG A 139 -15.45 -16.12 9.12
CA ARG A 139 -16.13 -16.33 10.42
C ARG A 139 -17.53 -15.73 10.41
N ARG A 140 -18.40 -16.28 11.24
CA ARG A 140 -19.77 -15.81 11.40
C ARG A 140 -19.78 -14.39 11.95
N VAL A 141 -20.62 -13.53 11.36
CA VAL A 141 -20.97 -12.23 11.91
C VAL A 141 -22.21 -12.40 12.80
N GLU A 142 -22.27 -11.69 13.92
CA GLU A 142 -23.43 -11.68 14.80
C GLU A 142 -24.67 -11.23 14.02
N PHE A 143 -25.79 -11.92 14.22
CA PHE A 143 -27.05 -11.69 13.51
C PHE A 143 -27.01 -11.81 11.96
N SER A 144 -25.93 -12.34 11.39
CA SER A 144 -25.80 -12.59 9.94
C SER A 144 -25.84 -14.08 9.62
N THR A 145 -26.34 -14.43 8.44
CA THR A 145 -26.30 -15.79 7.89
C THR A 145 -25.02 -16.06 7.10
N GLN A 146 -24.20 -15.05 6.86
CA GLN A 146 -22.99 -15.15 6.04
C GLN A 146 -21.74 -15.00 6.86
N ASP A 147 -20.74 -15.85 6.55
CA ASP A 147 -19.40 -15.74 7.10
C ASP A 147 -18.60 -14.67 6.35
N GLN A 148 -17.85 -13.86 7.06
CA GLN A 148 -17.06 -12.76 6.49
C GLN A 148 -15.56 -12.94 6.76
N GLU A 149 -14.75 -12.38 5.85
CA GLU A 149 -13.30 -12.29 5.99
C GLU A 149 -12.92 -11.17 6.97
N LEU A 150 -11.69 -11.20 7.50
CA LEU A 150 -11.19 -10.23 8.49
C LEU A 150 -11.47 -8.78 8.12
N GLY A 151 -11.16 -8.38 6.88
CA GLY A 151 -11.36 -6.99 6.45
C GLY A 151 -12.82 -6.56 6.47
N ALA A 152 -13.74 -7.45 6.07
CA ALA A 152 -15.17 -7.16 6.09
C ALA A 152 -15.73 -7.11 7.52
N HIS A 153 -15.30 -8.03 8.40
CA HIS A 153 -15.65 -7.98 9.83
C HIS A 153 -15.29 -6.62 10.43
N LEU A 154 -14.02 -6.24 10.34
CA LEU A 154 -13.54 -5.00 10.95
C LEU A 154 -14.17 -3.74 10.32
N SER A 155 -14.47 -3.76 9.01
CA SER A 155 -15.16 -2.63 8.36
C SER A 155 -16.63 -2.48 8.78
N ASN A 156 -17.25 -3.53 9.31
CA ASN A 156 -18.63 -3.48 9.82
C ASN A 156 -18.69 -3.00 11.28
N ASP A 157 -17.65 -3.32 12.07
CA ASP A 157 -17.66 -3.15 13.53
C ASP A 157 -16.88 -1.90 13.99
N LEU A 158 -15.96 -1.39 13.13
CA LEU A 158 -15.13 -0.24 13.44
C LEU A 158 -15.56 1.01 12.66
N ASP A 159 -15.46 2.16 13.30
CA ASP A 159 -15.66 3.44 12.65
C ASP A 159 -14.44 3.90 11.82
N SER A 160 -14.59 5.01 11.09
CA SER A 160 -13.55 5.52 10.21
C SER A 160 -12.29 5.97 10.95
N SER A 161 -12.40 6.42 12.20
CA SER A 161 -11.26 6.85 13.02
C SER A 161 -10.46 5.67 13.54
N GLU A 162 -11.13 4.59 13.91
CA GLU A 162 -10.57 3.34 14.37
C GLU A 162 -9.85 2.61 13.23
N ILE A 163 -10.48 2.55 12.05
CA ILE A 163 -9.86 2.05 10.82
C ILE A 163 -8.62 2.86 10.47
N ALA A 164 -8.69 4.21 10.55
CA ALA A 164 -7.54 5.07 10.29
C ALA A 164 -6.39 4.79 11.27
N LYS A 165 -6.68 4.48 12.53
CA LYS A 165 -5.67 4.10 13.54
C LYS A 165 -4.99 2.78 13.17
N ILE A 166 -5.74 1.75 12.75
CA ILE A 166 -5.14 0.49 12.27
C ILE A 166 -4.27 0.74 11.04
N ASN A 167 -4.77 1.51 10.06
CA ASN A 167 -4.00 1.87 8.87
C ASN A 167 -2.71 2.64 9.22
N SER A 168 -2.73 3.49 10.25
CA SER A 168 -1.55 4.19 10.77
C SER A 168 -0.54 3.22 11.40
N ILE A 169 -0.99 2.27 12.22
CA ILE A 169 -0.15 1.22 12.81
C ILE A 169 0.57 0.42 11.71
N LEU A 170 -0.15 -0.02 10.69
CA LEU A 170 0.41 -0.77 9.58
C LEU A 170 1.39 0.07 8.76
N SER A 171 1.04 1.34 8.48
CA SER A 171 1.88 2.27 7.71
C SER A 171 3.21 2.55 8.38
N SER A 172 3.21 2.77 9.70
CA SER A 172 4.41 3.07 10.48
C SER A 172 5.47 1.95 10.40
N LYS A 173 5.06 0.75 10.01
CA LYS A 173 5.92 -0.44 9.86
C LYS A 173 6.22 -0.80 8.39
N GLY A 174 5.81 0.04 7.43
CA GLY A 174 5.97 -0.23 6.01
C GLY A 174 5.07 -1.35 5.48
N ILE A 175 4.09 -1.82 6.27
CA ILE A 175 3.13 -2.83 5.86
C ILE A 175 2.14 -2.19 4.87
N THR A 176 1.85 -2.86 3.74
CA THR A 176 1.04 -2.30 2.65
C THR A 176 -0.45 -2.64 2.73
N TYR A 177 -0.86 -3.51 3.66
CA TYR A 177 -2.28 -3.81 3.89
C TYR A 177 -3.04 -2.60 4.43
N ARG A 178 -4.26 -2.36 3.91
CA ARG A 178 -5.16 -1.27 4.30
C ARG A 178 -6.63 -1.71 4.23
N PHE A 179 -7.47 -0.96 4.93
CA PHE A 179 -8.91 -1.00 4.80
C PHE A 179 -9.40 -0.11 3.67
#